data_05772511d4c0323a30cd10c58b47c154
#
_entry.id   05772511d4c0323a30cd10c58b47c154
#
_cell.length_a   1.000
_cell.length_b   1.000
_cell.length_c   1.000
_cell.angle_alpha   90.00
_cell.angle_beta   90.00
_cell.angle_gamma   90.00
#
_symmetry.space_group_name_H-M   'P 1'
#
loop_
_entity.id
_entity.type
_entity.pdbx_description
1 polymer ?
#
loop_
_entity_poly.entity_id
_entity_poly.type
_entity_poly.pdbx_seq_one_letter_code
_entity_poly.pdbx_strand_id
1 'polypeptide(L)'
;MVRRSREASDAGTPMGPFRIRRTGTTIGAVMPVVRLGILACAAAFAFLPLPRPLVESVYSQRLYPLIRQAVTAVTSRVDMPLFDVLLVGGGLALSAWWVLALLREPRGRRVRKLARVVGRTAVLAAALYLTFLATWGLNYRREALATRLDYSATRVTTVEIESLARVAIQHLNRAYDESEHATWPQLSELPTSLGQAFARAQRQLGVSPVMPGLVPQRSLLTPYFRRAGIDGMVDPFFLQVLLNDGVLPFERPFVTAHEWAHVAGFAHEGEANFVAWLTCLEGDERMRYAGWSFLVPRLVAALPADRQPALWAAVGSGPLADFAAIRARLSRTIPVVRQSARRVNDQYLRANRVASGIASYGEVLQLAVGTDLGRAQWLVGSAGE
;
A
#
# COMPACT_ATOMS: atom_id res chain seq x y z
N MET A 1 23.00 -20.43 -105.95
CA MET A 1 23.16 -21.65 -105.15
C MET A 1 23.50 -21.21 -103.74
N VAL A 2 22.48 -21.02 -102.86
CA VAL A 2 22.62 -20.44 -101.51
C VAL A 2 22.01 -21.40 -100.48
N ARG A 3 22.83 -21.92 -99.59
CA ARG A 3 22.42 -22.79 -98.47
C ARG A 3 21.95 -21.91 -97.26
N ARG A 4 20.71 -22.11 -96.80
CA ARG A 4 20.17 -21.52 -95.59
C ARG A 4 20.57 -22.42 -94.38
N SER A 5 21.28 -21.83 -93.46
CA SER A 5 21.51 -22.39 -92.08
C SER A 5 20.27 -22.15 -91.21
N ARG A 6 19.79 -23.14 -90.58
CA ARG A 6 18.73 -23.06 -89.53
C ARG A 6 19.38 -22.77 -88.17
N GLU A 7 19.02 -21.69 -87.54
CA GLU A 7 19.28 -21.40 -86.17
C GLU A 7 18.28 -22.12 -85.28
N ALA A 8 18.77 -22.80 -84.27
CA ALA A 8 17.99 -23.49 -83.28
C ALA A 8 17.55 -22.48 -82.16
N SER A 9 16.25 -22.39 -81.98
CA SER A 9 15.61 -21.62 -80.88
C SER A 9 15.80 -22.31 -79.51
N ASP A 10 16.49 -21.65 -78.66
CA ASP A 10 16.66 -22.06 -77.24
C ASP A 10 15.37 -21.67 -76.49
N ALA A 11 14.66 -22.72 -76.02
CA ALA A 11 13.42 -22.56 -75.23
C ALA A 11 13.75 -22.26 -73.78
N GLY A 12 13.59 -21.01 -73.35
CA GLY A 12 13.72 -20.58 -71.96
C GLY A 12 12.64 -21.22 -71.07
N THR A 13 13.07 -21.93 -70.07
CA THR A 13 12.23 -22.51 -69.00
C THR A 13 11.65 -21.39 -68.14
N PRO A 14 10.34 -21.34 -67.90
CA PRO A 14 9.76 -20.32 -66.99
C PRO A 14 10.11 -20.61 -65.57
N MET A 15 10.79 -19.66 -64.87
CA MET A 15 10.96 -19.67 -63.40
C MET A 15 9.60 -19.56 -62.74
N GLY A 16 9.24 -20.60 -62.00
CA GLY A 16 8.04 -20.61 -61.19
C GLY A 16 8.09 -19.59 -60.04
N PRO A 17 6.94 -19.08 -59.56
CA PRO A 17 6.89 -18.04 -58.55
C PRO A 17 7.51 -18.52 -57.23
N PHE A 18 8.44 -17.72 -56.73
CA PHE A 18 9.11 -17.89 -55.43
C PHE A 18 8.04 -17.84 -54.32
N ARG A 19 7.64 -18.98 -53.77
CA ARG A 19 6.75 -19.06 -52.61
C ARG A 19 7.52 -18.64 -51.38
N ILE A 20 7.32 -17.40 -50.92
CA ILE A 20 7.74 -16.96 -49.62
C ILE A 20 6.92 -17.76 -48.60
N ARG A 21 7.56 -18.74 -47.95
CA ARG A 21 7.03 -19.47 -46.78
C ARG A 21 6.80 -18.45 -45.67
N ARG A 22 5.55 -18.04 -45.48
CA ARG A 22 5.16 -17.24 -44.30
C ARG A 22 5.45 -18.07 -43.06
N THR A 23 6.42 -17.65 -42.28
CA THR A 23 6.76 -18.17 -40.93
C THR A 23 5.68 -17.78 -39.89
N GLY A 24 4.41 -17.93 -40.23
CA GLY A 24 3.26 -17.59 -39.40
C GLY A 24 2.86 -18.65 -38.35
N THR A 25 3.57 -19.80 -38.31
CA THR A 25 3.15 -20.94 -37.47
C THR A 25 3.70 -20.92 -36.05
N THR A 26 4.75 -20.19 -35.74
CA THR A 26 5.39 -20.17 -34.40
C THR A 26 4.64 -19.30 -33.39
N ILE A 27 4.09 -18.17 -33.79
CA ILE A 27 3.39 -17.25 -32.84
C ILE A 27 2.08 -17.84 -32.32
N GLY A 28 1.36 -18.61 -33.14
CA GLY A 28 0.08 -19.23 -32.76
C GLY A 28 0.20 -20.30 -31.67
N ALA A 29 1.32 -21.01 -31.60
CA ALA A 29 1.58 -22.05 -30.59
C ALA A 29 2.19 -21.51 -29.31
N VAL A 30 2.92 -20.39 -29.36
CA VAL A 30 3.55 -19.76 -28.16
C VAL A 30 2.52 -19.09 -27.26
N MET A 31 1.50 -18.45 -27.81
CA MET A 31 0.49 -17.72 -27.03
C MET A 31 -0.30 -18.54 -25.99
N PRO A 32 -0.75 -19.77 -26.25
CA PRO A 32 -1.41 -20.60 -25.23
C PRO A 32 -0.43 -21.05 -24.14
N VAL A 33 0.82 -21.36 -24.48
CA VAL A 33 1.85 -21.74 -23.49
C VAL A 33 2.16 -20.60 -22.53
N VAL A 34 2.34 -19.37 -23.05
CA VAL A 34 2.57 -18.17 -22.22
C VAL A 34 1.39 -17.92 -21.28
N ARG A 35 0.13 -18.03 -21.75
CA ARG A 35 -1.06 -17.85 -20.93
C ARG A 35 -1.14 -18.88 -19.81
N LEU A 36 -0.88 -20.16 -20.13
CA LEU A 36 -0.84 -21.23 -19.14
C LEU A 36 0.26 -21.00 -18.12
N GLY A 37 1.44 -20.56 -18.55
CA GLY A 37 2.57 -20.21 -17.69
C GLY A 37 2.22 -19.09 -16.70
N ILE A 38 1.57 -18.00 -17.15
CA ILE A 38 1.11 -16.92 -16.30
C ILE A 38 0.11 -17.41 -15.24
N LEU A 39 -0.88 -18.21 -15.64
CA LEU A 39 -1.88 -18.77 -14.72
C LEU A 39 -1.24 -19.73 -13.71
N ALA A 40 -0.36 -20.61 -14.16
CA ALA A 40 0.35 -21.55 -13.29
C ALA A 40 1.28 -20.83 -12.29
N CYS A 41 2.01 -19.81 -12.74
CA CYS A 41 2.85 -18.99 -11.89
C CYS A 41 2.02 -18.22 -10.84
N ALA A 42 0.91 -17.61 -11.26
CA ALA A 42 0.01 -16.93 -10.34
C ALA A 42 -0.58 -17.89 -9.29
N ALA A 43 -1.02 -19.08 -9.70
CA ALA A 43 -1.51 -20.12 -8.80
C ALA A 43 -0.40 -20.58 -7.83
N ALA A 44 0.82 -20.80 -8.33
CA ALA A 44 1.96 -21.16 -7.48
C ALA A 44 2.21 -20.11 -6.39
N PHE A 45 2.29 -18.83 -6.75
CA PHE A 45 2.47 -17.76 -5.77
C PHE A 45 1.26 -17.58 -4.83
N ALA A 46 0.04 -17.88 -5.27
CA ALA A 46 -1.13 -17.81 -4.41
C ALA A 46 -1.13 -18.90 -3.32
N PHE A 47 -0.78 -20.12 -3.67
CA PHE A 47 -0.96 -21.29 -2.79
C PHE A 47 0.32 -21.76 -2.12
N LEU A 48 1.49 -21.68 -2.77
CA LEU A 48 2.74 -22.15 -2.18
C LEU A 48 3.23 -21.21 -1.07
N PRO A 49 3.57 -21.75 0.13
CA PRO A 49 4.17 -20.97 1.18
C PRO A 49 5.62 -20.63 0.81
N LEU A 50 5.94 -19.34 0.77
CA LEU A 50 7.34 -18.89 0.67
C LEU A 50 7.91 -18.76 2.08
N PRO A 51 9.16 -19.24 2.33
CA PRO A 51 9.83 -19.04 3.60
C PRO A 51 10.02 -17.54 3.88
N ARG A 52 9.56 -17.09 5.06
CA ARG A 52 9.65 -15.66 5.45
C ARG A 52 11.09 -15.12 5.41
N PRO A 53 12.13 -15.85 5.91
CA PRO A 53 13.52 -15.37 5.83
C PRO A 53 14.00 -15.17 4.39
N LEU A 54 13.55 -16.01 3.45
CA LEU A 54 13.89 -15.85 2.03
C LEU A 54 13.25 -14.59 1.44
N VAL A 55 11.96 -14.33 1.73
CA VAL A 55 11.29 -13.12 1.28
C VAL A 55 11.96 -11.89 1.90
N GLU A 56 12.28 -11.92 3.19
CA GLU A 56 12.97 -10.83 3.87
C GLU A 56 14.33 -10.52 3.23
N SER A 57 15.20 -11.53 3.12
CA SER A 57 16.59 -11.34 2.69
C SER A 57 16.73 -11.05 1.19
N VAL A 58 15.92 -11.68 0.32
CA VAL A 58 16.05 -11.55 -1.13
C VAL A 58 15.15 -10.45 -1.69
N TYR A 59 13.86 -10.47 -1.29
CA TYR A 59 12.92 -9.51 -1.85
C TYR A 59 12.89 -8.22 -1.05
N SER A 60 12.52 -8.24 0.23
CA SER A 60 12.21 -7.01 0.99
C SER A 60 13.44 -6.15 1.26
N GLN A 61 14.63 -6.77 1.46
CA GLN A 61 15.86 -6.02 1.74
C GLN A 61 16.70 -5.71 0.50
N ARG A 62 16.57 -6.45 -0.60
CA ARG A 62 17.44 -6.27 -1.79
C ARG A 62 16.65 -5.83 -3.02
N LEU A 63 15.70 -6.64 -3.47
CA LEU A 63 15.00 -6.39 -4.74
C LEU A 63 13.98 -5.25 -4.62
N TYR A 64 13.17 -5.27 -3.57
CA TYR A 64 12.11 -4.29 -3.37
C TYR A 64 12.62 -2.84 -3.28
N PRO A 65 13.71 -2.52 -2.56
CA PRO A 65 14.25 -1.16 -2.56
C PRO A 65 14.61 -0.64 -3.96
N LEU A 66 15.12 -1.49 -4.84
CA LEU A 66 15.42 -1.12 -6.24
C LEU A 66 14.14 -0.88 -7.04
N ILE A 67 13.15 -1.78 -6.91
CA ILE A 67 11.84 -1.61 -7.56
C ILE A 67 11.18 -0.32 -7.07
N ARG A 68 11.12 -0.12 -5.77
CA ARG A 68 10.56 1.09 -5.15
C ARG A 68 11.23 2.34 -5.69
N GLN A 69 12.57 2.39 -5.68
CA GLN A 69 13.34 3.53 -6.18
C GLN A 69 13.04 3.81 -7.66
N ALA A 70 13.04 2.78 -8.50
CA ALA A 70 12.75 2.92 -9.92
C ALA A 70 11.32 3.41 -10.19
N VAL A 71 10.34 2.82 -9.50
CA VAL A 71 8.92 3.19 -9.66
C VAL A 71 8.69 4.60 -9.16
N THR A 72 9.09 4.93 -7.92
CA THR A 72 8.85 6.26 -7.35
C THR A 72 9.63 7.37 -8.09
N ALA A 73 10.81 7.09 -8.66
CA ALA A 73 11.55 8.06 -9.48
C ALA A 73 10.76 8.51 -10.73
N VAL A 74 9.92 7.64 -11.27
CA VAL A 74 9.05 7.96 -12.42
C VAL A 74 7.73 8.55 -11.94
N THR A 75 7.06 7.89 -11.02
CA THR A 75 5.68 8.23 -10.61
C THR A 75 5.59 9.51 -9.80
N SER A 76 6.65 9.89 -9.05
CA SER A 76 6.71 11.17 -8.32
C SER A 76 6.76 12.42 -9.22
N ARG A 77 7.00 12.24 -10.54
CA ARG A 77 6.96 13.32 -11.52
C ARG A 77 5.56 13.52 -12.13
N VAL A 78 4.62 12.67 -11.77
CA VAL A 78 3.28 12.66 -12.34
C VAL A 78 2.30 13.18 -11.28
N ASP A 79 1.78 14.38 -11.48
CA ASP A 79 0.80 15.04 -10.58
C ASP A 79 -0.63 14.52 -10.80
N MET A 80 -0.77 13.22 -11.02
CA MET A 80 -2.06 12.56 -11.26
C MET A 80 -2.09 11.21 -10.56
N PRO A 81 -3.19 10.85 -9.90
CA PRO A 81 -3.34 9.56 -9.22
C PRO A 81 -3.47 8.42 -10.27
N LEU A 82 -2.34 7.82 -10.63
CA LEU A 82 -2.25 6.79 -11.68
C LEU A 82 -3.10 5.57 -11.40
N PHE A 83 -3.23 5.19 -10.12
CA PHE A 83 -4.08 4.08 -9.71
C PHE A 83 -5.56 4.34 -10.01
N ASP A 84 -6.03 5.55 -9.74
CA ASP A 84 -7.41 5.91 -10.01
C ASP A 84 -7.70 5.85 -11.51
N VAL A 85 -6.75 6.32 -12.33
CA VAL A 85 -6.85 6.22 -13.80
C VAL A 85 -6.85 4.77 -14.26
N LEU A 86 -5.97 3.92 -13.68
CA LEU A 86 -5.95 2.49 -13.97
C LEU A 86 -7.26 1.82 -13.57
N LEU A 87 -7.79 2.11 -12.39
CA LEU A 87 -9.02 1.50 -11.87
C LEU A 87 -10.24 1.91 -12.68
N VAL A 88 -10.43 3.21 -12.88
CA VAL A 88 -11.60 3.74 -13.61
C VAL A 88 -11.45 3.49 -15.12
N GLY A 89 -10.35 3.92 -15.72
CA GLY A 89 -10.10 3.77 -17.15
C GLY A 89 -9.97 2.31 -17.58
N GLY A 90 -9.21 1.51 -16.82
CA GLY A 90 -9.05 0.08 -17.07
C GLY A 90 -10.38 -0.68 -16.89
N GLY A 91 -11.17 -0.35 -15.86
CA GLY A 91 -12.49 -0.91 -15.63
C GLY A 91 -13.46 -0.60 -16.76
N LEU A 92 -13.51 0.66 -17.23
CA LEU A 92 -14.33 1.06 -18.38
C LEU A 92 -13.88 0.37 -19.67
N ALA A 93 -12.58 0.34 -19.94
CA ALA A 93 -12.02 -0.32 -21.11
C ALA A 93 -12.31 -1.83 -21.12
N LEU A 94 -12.16 -2.49 -19.96
CA LEU A 94 -12.47 -3.92 -19.81
C LEU A 94 -13.97 -4.18 -20.05
N SER A 95 -14.85 -3.35 -19.46
CA SER A 95 -16.29 -3.46 -19.63
C SER A 95 -16.70 -3.25 -21.07
N ALA A 96 -16.21 -2.21 -21.73
CA ALA A 96 -16.45 -1.95 -23.14
C ALA A 96 -15.96 -3.11 -24.03
N TRP A 97 -14.77 -3.64 -23.74
CA TRP A 97 -14.24 -4.78 -24.48
C TRP A 97 -15.14 -6.04 -24.31
N TRP A 98 -15.66 -6.32 -23.10
CA TRP A 98 -16.60 -7.42 -22.86
C TRP A 98 -17.87 -7.24 -23.68
N VAL A 99 -18.50 -6.06 -23.61
CA VAL A 99 -19.73 -5.73 -24.32
C VAL A 99 -19.53 -5.89 -25.84
N LEU A 100 -18.50 -5.25 -26.38
CA LEU A 100 -18.20 -5.31 -27.83
C LEU A 100 -17.86 -6.74 -28.29
N ALA A 101 -17.13 -7.49 -27.45
CA ALA A 101 -16.79 -8.87 -27.77
C ALA A 101 -18.02 -9.76 -27.85
N LEU A 102 -19.03 -9.56 -26.98
CA LEU A 102 -20.25 -10.37 -26.96
C LEU A 102 -21.26 -9.94 -28.01
N LEU A 103 -21.40 -8.62 -28.27
CA LEU A 103 -22.35 -8.10 -29.25
C LEU A 103 -21.99 -8.47 -30.70
N ARG A 104 -20.69 -8.54 -31.01
CA ARG A 104 -20.20 -8.84 -32.37
C ARG A 104 -20.29 -10.31 -32.78
N GLU A 105 -20.71 -11.22 -31.86
CA GLU A 105 -20.78 -12.65 -32.17
C GLU A 105 -22.23 -13.09 -32.48
N PRO A 106 -22.42 -13.97 -33.49
CA PRO A 106 -23.71 -14.62 -33.75
C PRO A 106 -24.19 -15.41 -32.52
N ARG A 107 -25.52 -15.45 -32.32
CA ARG A 107 -26.17 -16.09 -31.13
C ARG A 107 -25.64 -17.51 -30.86
N GLY A 108 -25.43 -18.34 -31.90
CA GLY A 108 -24.98 -19.73 -31.76
C GLY A 108 -23.53 -19.93 -31.31
N ARG A 109 -22.70 -18.87 -31.28
CA ARG A 109 -21.29 -18.96 -30.87
C ARG A 109 -20.97 -18.19 -29.58
N ARG A 110 -21.98 -17.61 -28.93
CA ARG A 110 -21.81 -16.76 -27.73
C ARG A 110 -21.15 -17.48 -26.57
N VAL A 111 -21.50 -18.74 -26.27
CA VAL A 111 -20.91 -19.52 -25.17
C VAL A 111 -19.40 -19.71 -25.36
N ARG A 112 -18.98 -20.11 -26.57
CA ARG A 112 -17.56 -20.28 -26.89
C ARG A 112 -16.80 -18.94 -26.82
N LYS A 113 -17.45 -17.84 -27.20
CA LYS A 113 -16.86 -16.50 -27.08
C LYS A 113 -16.75 -16.08 -25.61
N LEU A 114 -17.80 -16.29 -24.82
CA LEU A 114 -17.79 -16.01 -23.40
C LEU A 114 -16.64 -16.74 -22.70
N ALA A 115 -16.46 -18.04 -22.95
CA ALA A 115 -15.35 -18.81 -22.41
C ALA A 115 -13.97 -18.23 -22.80
N ARG A 116 -13.82 -17.73 -24.05
CA ARG A 116 -12.57 -17.06 -24.48
C ARG A 116 -12.36 -15.70 -23.78
N VAL A 117 -13.41 -14.93 -23.60
CA VAL A 117 -13.37 -13.62 -22.90
C VAL A 117 -13.03 -13.83 -21.42
N VAL A 118 -13.70 -14.76 -20.75
CA VAL A 118 -13.40 -15.13 -19.35
C VAL A 118 -11.96 -15.61 -19.20
N GLY A 119 -11.50 -16.52 -20.07
CA GLY A 119 -10.12 -17.00 -20.06
C GLY A 119 -9.08 -15.90 -20.23
N ARG A 120 -9.32 -14.92 -21.13
CA ARG A 120 -8.42 -13.76 -21.29
C ARG A 120 -8.45 -12.83 -20.08
N THR A 121 -9.62 -12.62 -19.48
CA THR A 121 -9.76 -11.84 -18.25
C THR A 121 -9.04 -12.52 -17.10
N ALA A 122 -9.11 -13.86 -16.98
CA ALA A 122 -8.37 -14.60 -15.97
C ALA A 122 -6.84 -14.44 -16.14
N VAL A 123 -6.34 -14.48 -17.39
CA VAL A 123 -4.92 -14.21 -17.65
C VAL A 123 -4.53 -12.78 -17.29
N LEU A 124 -5.36 -11.78 -17.61
CA LEU A 124 -5.14 -10.38 -17.21
C LEU A 124 -5.11 -10.24 -15.69
N ALA A 125 -6.07 -10.84 -15.00
CA ALA A 125 -6.12 -10.83 -13.53
C ALA A 125 -4.88 -11.51 -12.91
N ALA A 126 -4.44 -12.64 -13.47
CA ALA A 126 -3.22 -13.31 -13.05
C ALA A 126 -1.97 -12.46 -13.27
N ALA A 127 -1.87 -11.78 -14.41
CA ALA A 127 -0.77 -10.86 -14.70
C ALA A 127 -0.75 -9.67 -13.73
N LEU A 128 -1.91 -9.05 -13.47
CA LEU A 128 -2.03 -7.98 -12.48
C LEU A 128 -1.66 -8.45 -11.07
N TYR A 129 -2.08 -9.65 -10.68
CA TYR A 129 -1.71 -10.24 -9.39
C TYR A 129 -0.20 -10.47 -9.27
N LEU A 130 0.45 -11.00 -10.31
CA LEU A 130 1.91 -11.16 -10.33
C LEU A 130 2.64 -9.82 -10.30
N THR A 131 2.13 -8.82 -11.01
CA THR A 131 2.66 -7.44 -10.95
C THR A 131 2.52 -6.89 -9.54
N PHE A 132 1.34 -7.00 -8.92
CA PHE A 132 1.12 -6.60 -7.53
C PHE A 132 2.12 -7.25 -6.58
N LEU A 133 2.33 -8.57 -6.69
CA LEU A 133 3.30 -9.26 -5.85
C LEU A 133 4.73 -8.76 -6.09
N ALA A 134 5.10 -8.55 -7.33
CA ALA A 134 6.44 -8.11 -7.71
C ALA A 134 6.72 -6.66 -7.27
N THR A 135 5.75 -5.77 -7.39
CA THR A 135 5.92 -4.35 -7.05
C THR A 135 5.82 -4.08 -5.56
N TRP A 136 4.96 -4.81 -4.82
CA TRP A 136 4.73 -4.52 -3.40
C TRP A 136 4.23 -5.70 -2.56
N GLY A 137 3.33 -6.53 -3.09
CA GLY A 137 2.54 -7.50 -2.32
C GLY A 137 3.35 -8.57 -1.60
N LEU A 138 4.56 -8.92 -2.06
CA LEU A 138 5.42 -9.85 -1.35
C LEU A 138 5.88 -9.35 0.02
N ASN A 139 5.83 -8.03 0.29
CA ASN A 139 6.14 -7.50 1.63
C ASN A 139 5.18 -8.00 2.72
N TYR A 140 3.97 -8.46 2.37
CA TYR A 140 3.10 -9.16 3.34
C TYR A 140 3.66 -10.50 3.84
N ARG A 141 4.63 -11.06 3.14
CA ARG A 141 5.21 -12.37 3.44
C ARG A 141 6.60 -12.27 4.07
N ARG A 142 7.04 -11.05 4.41
CA ARG A 142 8.31 -10.81 5.10
C ARG A 142 8.25 -11.23 6.57
N GLU A 143 9.40 -11.22 7.24
CA GLU A 143 9.47 -11.39 8.69
C GLU A 143 8.78 -10.23 9.40
N ALA A 144 8.05 -10.55 10.48
CA ALA A 144 7.40 -9.54 11.30
C ALA A 144 8.44 -8.60 11.93
N LEU A 145 8.11 -7.31 12.05
CA LEU A 145 8.99 -6.33 12.66
C LEU A 145 9.36 -6.72 14.11
N ALA A 146 8.44 -7.30 14.86
CA ALA A 146 8.67 -7.81 16.21
C ALA A 146 9.82 -8.82 16.30
N THR A 147 10.06 -9.64 15.26
CA THR A 147 11.19 -10.60 15.25
C THR A 147 12.54 -9.94 14.95
N ARG A 148 12.52 -8.74 14.42
CA ARG A 148 13.72 -7.95 14.07
C ARG A 148 14.09 -6.94 15.17
N LEU A 149 13.16 -6.66 16.08
CA LEU A 149 13.33 -5.83 17.24
C LEU A 149 13.40 -6.71 18.49
N ASP A 150 13.92 -6.17 19.57
CA ASP A 150 13.91 -6.84 20.88
C ASP A 150 12.50 -6.81 21.49
N TYR A 151 11.58 -7.60 20.90
CA TYR A 151 10.19 -7.70 21.34
C TYR A 151 10.02 -8.79 22.40
N SER A 152 9.36 -8.44 23.52
CA SER A 152 8.89 -9.39 24.50
C SER A 152 7.42 -9.19 24.83
N ALA A 153 6.62 -10.24 24.60
CA ALA A 153 5.19 -10.23 24.96
C ALA A 153 4.95 -10.09 26.47
N THR A 154 5.93 -10.48 27.31
CA THR A 154 5.85 -10.33 28.78
C THR A 154 5.89 -8.88 29.24
N ARG A 155 6.40 -7.97 28.41
CA ARG A 155 6.39 -6.52 28.68
C ARG A 155 5.01 -5.89 28.42
N VAL A 156 4.15 -6.53 27.62
CA VAL A 156 2.84 -5.98 27.23
C VAL A 156 1.81 -6.33 28.31
N THR A 157 1.86 -5.58 29.39
CA THR A 157 0.92 -5.74 30.52
C THR A 157 -0.02 -4.54 30.62
N THR A 158 -1.15 -4.71 31.29
CA THR A 158 -2.09 -3.61 31.59
C THR A 158 -1.40 -2.46 32.34
N VAL A 159 -0.45 -2.77 33.24
CA VAL A 159 0.31 -1.77 34.00
C VAL A 159 1.20 -0.94 33.08
N GLU A 160 1.93 -1.59 32.18
CA GLU A 160 2.81 -0.90 31.24
C GLU A 160 2.01 -0.08 30.22
N ILE A 161 0.87 -0.60 29.74
CA ILE A 161 -0.03 0.17 28.85
C ILE A 161 -0.57 1.41 29.58
N GLU A 162 -0.97 1.28 30.85
CA GLU A 162 -1.44 2.42 31.65
C GLU A 162 -0.32 3.43 31.91
N SER A 163 0.88 2.97 32.22
CA SER A 163 2.08 3.83 32.37
C SER A 163 2.35 4.63 31.10
N LEU A 164 2.40 3.95 29.95
CA LEU A 164 2.54 4.63 28.66
C LEU A 164 1.38 5.60 28.40
N ALA A 165 0.14 5.24 28.76
CA ALA A 165 -1.01 6.12 28.53
C ALA A 165 -0.87 7.44 29.30
N ARG A 166 -0.42 7.40 30.57
CA ARG A 166 -0.18 8.59 31.41
C ARG A 166 0.89 9.49 30.79
N VAL A 167 2.04 8.91 30.43
CA VAL A 167 3.13 9.64 29.80
C VAL A 167 2.71 10.21 28.43
N ALA A 168 2.01 9.41 27.63
CA ALA A 168 1.51 9.84 26.31
C ALA A 168 0.53 11.03 26.40
N ILE A 169 -0.32 11.07 27.45
CA ILE A 169 -1.24 12.19 27.71
C ILE A 169 -0.44 13.46 28.09
N GLN A 170 0.59 13.35 28.91
CA GLN A 170 1.46 14.49 29.23
C GLN A 170 2.12 15.06 27.99
N HIS A 171 2.71 14.19 27.14
CA HIS A 171 3.31 14.59 25.88
C HIS A 171 2.29 15.17 24.90
N LEU A 172 1.08 14.60 24.83
CA LEU A 172 0.02 15.10 23.98
C LEU A 172 -0.36 16.54 24.36
N ASN A 173 -0.58 16.79 25.67
CA ASN A 173 -0.95 18.12 26.16
C ASN A 173 0.16 19.13 25.90
N ARG A 174 1.42 18.79 26.24
CA ARG A 174 2.58 19.66 25.98
C ARG A 174 2.73 19.98 24.50
N ALA A 175 2.71 18.97 23.62
CA ALA A 175 2.85 19.17 22.18
C ALA A 175 1.68 19.97 21.59
N TYR A 176 0.47 19.90 22.17
CA TYR A 176 -0.64 20.77 21.80
C TYR A 176 -0.32 22.22 22.13
N ASP A 177 0.06 22.53 23.37
CA ASP A 177 0.34 23.90 23.83
C ASP A 177 1.49 24.53 23.01
N GLU A 178 2.54 23.76 22.70
CA GLU A 178 3.68 24.21 21.91
C GLU A 178 3.36 24.39 20.42
N SER A 179 2.31 23.71 19.90
CA SER A 179 1.89 23.78 18.51
C SER A 179 0.64 24.61 18.24
N GLU A 180 -0.04 25.14 19.28
CA GLU A 180 -1.36 25.79 19.17
C GLU A 180 -1.40 26.93 18.16
N HIS A 181 -0.33 27.72 18.06
CA HIS A 181 -0.24 28.84 17.13
C HIS A 181 0.51 28.50 15.83
N ALA A 182 0.92 27.25 15.64
CA ALA A 182 1.70 26.85 14.48
C ALA A 182 0.80 26.53 13.28
N THR A 183 1.20 26.99 12.09
CA THR A 183 0.54 26.60 10.84
C THR A 183 0.85 25.15 10.48
N TRP A 184 -0.18 24.35 10.27
CA TRP A 184 -0.02 22.96 9.81
C TRP A 184 0.47 22.89 8.37
N PRO A 185 1.43 22.01 8.04
CA PRO A 185 1.98 21.91 6.70
C PRO A 185 0.91 21.48 5.68
N GLN A 186 1.01 22.04 4.48
CA GLN A 186 0.25 21.58 3.34
C GLN A 186 0.78 20.22 2.86
N LEU A 187 0.01 19.47 2.04
CA LEU A 187 0.44 18.16 1.57
C LEU A 187 1.78 18.19 0.82
N SER A 188 2.01 19.25 0.04
CA SER A 188 3.26 19.47 -0.70
C SER A 188 4.49 19.76 0.19
N GLU A 189 4.26 20.22 1.41
CA GLU A 189 5.31 20.59 2.37
C GLU A 189 5.72 19.42 3.29
N LEU A 190 4.87 18.37 3.37
CA LEU A 190 5.13 17.22 4.24
C LEU A 190 6.46 16.52 3.96
N PRO A 191 6.92 16.33 2.70
CA PRO A 191 8.23 15.73 2.45
C PRO A 191 9.39 16.54 3.05
N THR A 192 9.29 17.86 3.07
CA THR A 192 10.32 18.74 3.67
C THR A 192 10.24 18.74 5.19
N SER A 193 9.04 18.87 5.75
CA SER A 193 8.84 18.99 7.20
C SER A 193 8.99 17.67 7.94
N LEU A 194 8.50 16.55 7.36
CA LEU A 194 8.46 15.23 8.01
C LEU A 194 9.53 14.25 7.46
N GLY A 195 10.11 14.52 6.27
CA GLY A 195 10.97 13.56 5.57
C GLY A 195 12.27 13.22 6.31
N GLN A 196 12.88 14.18 7.03
CA GLN A 196 14.06 13.90 7.84
C GLN A 196 13.74 13.04 9.06
N ALA A 197 12.61 13.28 9.70
CA ALA A 197 12.10 12.48 10.80
C ALA A 197 11.83 11.04 10.33
N PHE A 198 11.20 10.88 9.17
CA PHE A 198 10.96 9.57 8.57
C PHE A 198 12.27 8.84 8.23
N ALA A 199 13.27 9.55 7.74
CA ALA A 199 14.59 8.97 7.50
C ALA A 199 15.29 8.51 8.80
N ARG A 200 15.13 9.24 9.93
CA ARG A 200 15.63 8.81 11.24
C ARG A 200 14.94 7.55 11.73
N ALA A 201 13.62 7.51 11.70
CA ALA A 201 12.82 6.33 12.07
C ALA A 201 13.21 5.10 11.23
N GLN A 202 13.37 5.25 9.92
CA GLN A 202 13.83 4.16 9.04
C GLN A 202 15.19 3.60 9.45
N ARG A 203 16.15 4.48 9.79
CA ARG A 203 17.49 4.04 10.23
C ARG A 203 17.44 3.28 11.56
N GLN A 204 16.65 3.73 12.51
CA GLN A 204 16.42 3.01 13.79
C GLN A 204 15.86 1.60 13.56
N LEU A 205 15.07 1.41 12.51
CA LEU A 205 14.47 0.13 12.13
C LEU A 205 15.35 -0.70 11.17
N GLY A 206 16.58 -0.27 10.91
CA GLY A 206 17.52 -0.96 10.03
C GLY A 206 17.13 -0.95 8.55
N VAL A 207 16.32 0.00 8.10
CA VAL A 207 15.94 0.14 6.68
C VAL A 207 17.09 0.81 5.91
N SER A 208 17.58 0.11 4.88
CA SER A 208 18.62 0.62 3.98
C SER A 208 18.38 0.11 2.55
N PRO A 209 18.43 0.97 1.53
CA PRO A 209 18.52 2.43 1.62
C PRO A 209 17.23 3.06 2.18
N VAL A 210 17.38 4.18 2.89
CA VAL A 210 16.21 4.94 3.37
C VAL A 210 15.42 5.52 2.19
N MET A 211 14.12 5.56 2.35
CA MET A 211 13.20 6.15 1.39
C MET A 211 13.00 7.64 1.72
N PRO A 212 13.08 8.56 0.75
CA PRO A 212 12.67 9.94 0.95
C PRO A 212 11.15 10.03 1.15
N GLY A 213 10.68 11.11 1.78
CA GLY A 213 9.26 11.44 1.81
C GLY A 213 8.72 11.67 0.39
N LEU A 214 7.52 11.19 0.14
CA LEU A 214 6.79 11.39 -1.12
C LEU A 214 5.70 12.43 -0.93
N VAL A 215 5.44 13.26 -1.95
CA VAL A 215 4.31 14.18 -1.93
C VAL A 215 3.00 13.38 -2.00
N PRO A 216 2.12 13.47 -0.99
CA PRO A 216 0.83 12.82 -1.06
C PRO A 216 -0.06 13.50 -2.11
N GLN A 217 -0.80 12.69 -2.86
CA GLN A 217 -1.73 13.17 -3.88
C GLN A 217 -3.18 13.03 -3.43
N ARG A 218 -4.05 13.83 -4.02
CA ARG A 218 -5.50 13.70 -3.82
C ARG A 218 -6.04 12.64 -4.78
N SER A 219 -6.79 11.69 -4.25
CA SER A 219 -7.46 10.68 -5.05
C SER A 219 -8.70 11.24 -5.76
N LEU A 220 -8.97 10.82 -6.99
CA LEU A 220 -10.25 11.03 -7.67
C LEU A 220 -11.39 10.31 -6.93
N LEU A 221 -11.05 9.27 -6.15
CA LEU A 221 -11.98 8.51 -5.32
C LEU A 221 -12.22 9.14 -3.95
N THR A 222 -11.76 10.37 -3.70
CA THR A 222 -11.99 11.11 -2.46
C THR A 222 -13.45 11.11 -1.99
N PRO A 223 -14.48 11.26 -2.86
CA PRO A 223 -15.88 11.14 -2.42
C PRO A 223 -16.24 9.77 -1.83
N TYR A 224 -15.61 8.70 -2.33
CA TYR A 224 -15.72 7.36 -1.76
C TYR A 224 -14.94 7.26 -0.44
N PHE A 225 -13.69 7.75 -0.37
CA PHE A 225 -12.88 7.74 0.84
C PHE A 225 -13.58 8.43 2.01
N ARG A 226 -14.17 9.62 1.79
CA ARG A 226 -14.95 10.33 2.82
C ARG A 226 -16.13 9.50 3.34
N ARG A 227 -16.89 8.83 2.44
CA ARG A 227 -18.05 8.00 2.82
C ARG A 227 -17.63 6.69 3.49
N ALA A 228 -16.50 6.14 3.12
CA ALA A 228 -15.94 4.89 3.65
C ALA A 228 -15.16 5.08 4.96
N GLY A 229 -14.73 6.31 5.28
CA GLY A 229 -13.82 6.59 6.41
C GLY A 229 -12.42 6.05 6.16
N ILE A 230 -11.92 6.18 4.92
CA ILE A 230 -10.55 5.86 4.52
C ILE A 230 -9.76 7.16 4.58
N ASP A 231 -8.68 7.19 5.36
CA ASP A 231 -7.86 8.38 5.57
C ASP A 231 -6.74 8.51 4.53
N GLY A 232 -6.14 7.41 4.15
CA GLY A 232 -5.12 7.33 3.11
C GLY A 232 -5.04 5.95 2.50
N MET A 233 -4.20 5.82 1.48
CA MET A 233 -3.95 4.56 0.79
C MET A 233 -2.64 4.66 0.00
N VAL A 234 -1.84 3.60 0.02
CA VAL A 234 -0.77 3.39 -0.96
C VAL A 234 -1.29 2.60 -2.15
N ASP A 235 -1.00 3.10 -3.32
CA ASP A 235 -1.19 2.36 -4.56
C ASP A 235 -0.07 1.31 -4.73
N PRO A 236 -0.40 0.02 -4.82
CA PRO A 236 0.61 -1.04 -4.86
C PRO A 236 1.30 -1.22 -6.23
N PHE A 237 0.84 -0.54 -7.29
CA PHE A 237 1.39 -0.65 -8.63
C PHE A 237 2.37 0.48 -8.96
N PHE A 238 2.00 1.71 -8.60
CA PHE A 238 2.77 2.91 -8.89
C PHE A 238 3.44 3.52 -7.64
N LEU A 239 3.15 2.97 -6.47
CA LEU A 239 3.68 3.38 -5.16
C LEU A 239 3.43 4.87 -4.84
N GLN A 240 2.32 5.40 -5.35
CA GLN A 240 1.85 6.73 -5.00
C GLN A 240 1.08 6.71 -3.68
N VAL A 241 1.23 7.77 -2.91
CA VAL A 241 0.50 7.98 -1.65
C VAL A 241 -0.73 8.82 -1.93
N LEU A 242 -1.90 8.29 -1.65
CA LEU A 242 -3.19 8.96 -1.84
C LEU A 242 -3.78 9.32 -0.49
N LEU A 243 -4.11 10.59 -0.27
CA LEU A 243 -4.77 11.05 0.95
C LEU A 243 -6.19 11.54 0.69
N ASN A 244 -7.04 11.24 1.67
CA ASN A 244 -8.36 11.85 1.78
C ASN A 244 -8.22 13.32 2.19
N ASP A 245 -8.74 14.23 1.40
CA ASP A 245 -8.71 15.68 1.68
C ASP A 245 -9.54 16.10 2.90
N GLY A 246 -10.43 15.21 3.39
CA GLY A 246 -11.18 15.39 4.62
C GLY A 246 -10.39 15.12 5.91
N VAL A 247 -9.16 14.60 5.82
CA VAL A 247 -8.26 14.40 6.98
C VAL A 247 -7.89 15.76 7.56
N LEU A 248 -8.07 15.92 8.89
CA LEU A 248 -7.83 17.19 9.57
C LEU A 248 -6.33 17.55 9.53
N PRO A 249 -5.98 18.84 9.52
CA PRO A 249 -4.58 19.26 9.38
C PRO A 249 -3.61 18.57 10.34
N PHE A 250 -3.99 18.41 11.61
CA PHE A 250 -3.17 17.78 12.64
C PHE A 250 -3.10 16.24 12.53
N GLU A 251 -4.03 15.59 11.80
CA GLU A 251 -3.94 14.15 11.50
C GLU A 251 -3.01 13.85 10.33
N ARG A 252 -2.81 14.80 9.39
CA ARG A 252 -2.08 14.58 8.13
C ARG A 252 -0.65 14.08 8.30
N PRO A 253 0.16 14.57 9.25
CA PRO A 253 1.53 14.08 9.42
C PRO A 253 1.56 12.58 9.74
N PHE A 254 0.73 12.13 10.69
CA PHE A 254 0.65 10.73 11.05
C PHE A 254 0.15 9.86 9.90
N VAL A 255 -0.95 10.25 9.24
CA VAL A 255 -1.50 9.49 8.09
C VAL A 255 -0.48 9.41 6.96
N THR A 256 0.22 10.51 6.67
CA THR A 256 1.28 10.51 5.63
C THR A 256 2.44 9.60 5.99
N ALA A 257 2.92 9.64 7.24
CA ALA A 257 3.99 8.76 7.70
C ALA A 257 3.58 7.28 7.67
N HIS A 258 2.31 6.97 7.93
CA HIS A 258 1.74 5.64 7.83
C HIS A 258 1.78 5.14 6.37
N GLU A 259 1.32 5.95 5.43
CA GLU A 259 1.37 5.59 4.01
C GLU A 259 2.82 5.48 3.51
N TRP A 260 3.72 6.34 3.96
CA TRP A 260 5.16 6.21 3.65
C TRP A 260 5.76 4.92 4.21
N ALA A 261 5.31 4.47 5.39
CA ALA A 261 5.75 3.20 5.95
C ALA A 261 5.36 2.02 5.05
N HIS A 262 4.15 2.04 4.47
CA HIS A 262 3.77 1.04 3.48
C HIS A 262 4.67 1.08 2.24
N VAL A 263 4.97 2.26 1.70
CA VAL A 263 5.91 2.39 0.57
C VAL A 263 7.32 1.94 0.98
N ALA A 264 7.72 2.12 2.24
CA ALA A 264 9.01 1.61 2.74
C ALA A 264 9.05 0.08 2.91
N GLY A 265 7.92 -0.62 2.72
CA GLY A 265 7.81 -2.08 2.75
C GLY A 265 7.28 -2.66 4.07
N PHE A 266 6.74 -1.83 4.96
CA PHE A 266 6.00 -2.28 6.15
C PHE A 266 4.55 -2.52 5.77
N ALA A 267 4.25 -3.73 5.30
CA ALA A 267 2.93 -4.04 4.76
C ALA A 267 1.86 -4.30 5.83
N HIS A 268 2.25 -4.69 7.04
CA HIS A 268 1.34 -4.92 8.15
C HIS A 268 0.92 -3.59 8.78
N GLU A 269 -0.38 -3.42 9.02
CA GLU A 269 -0.97 -2.18 9.53
C GLU A 269 -0.41 -1.76 10.90
N GLY A 270 -0.22 -2.74 11.81
CA GLY A 270 0.39 -2.47 13.11
C GLY A 270 1.82 -1.97 13.01
N GLU A 271 2.60 -2.55 12.09
CA GLU A 271 3.98 -2.11 11.82
C GLU A 271 4.00 -0.72 11.19
N ALA A 272 3.14 -0.47 10.19
CA ALA A 272 3.03 0.84 9.55
C ALA A 272 2.63 1.94 10.56
N ASN A 273 1.67 1.63 11.45
CA ASN A 273 1.30 2.53 12.54
C ASN A 273 2.46 2.80 13.50
N PHE A 274 3.26 1.78 13.82
CA PHE A 274 4.43 1.94 14.70
C PHE A 274 5.51 2.81 14.05
N VAL A 275 5.81 2.59 12.77
CA VAL A 275 6.74 3.41 12.00
C VAL A 275 6.26 4.86 11.90
N ALA A 276 4.97 5.06 11.67
CA ALA A 276 4.38 6.39 11.62
C ALA A 276 4.49 7.12 12.96
N TRP A 277 4.20 6.42 14.05
CA TRP A 277 4.34 6.96 15.40
C TRP A 277 5.81 7.35 15.69
N LEU A 278 6.77 6.46 15.46
CA LEU A 278 8.20 6.77 15.60
C LEU A 278 8.60 7.98 14.74
N THR A 279 8.14 8.03 13.49
CA THR A 279 8.40 9.16 12.59
C THR A 279 7.90 10.47 13.18
N CYS A 280 6.68 10.47 13.71
CA CYS A 280 6.10 11.65 14.32
C CYS A 280 6.87 12.11 15.56
N LEU A 281 7.33 11.18 16.40
CA LEU A 281 8.13 11.51 17.60
C LEU A 281 9.51 12.09 17.27
N GLU A 282 10.07 11.73 16.12
CA GLU A 282 11.32 12.28 15.60
C GLU A 282 11.15 13.68 14.97
N GLY A 283 9.93 14.18 14.83
CA GLY A 283 9.63 15.47 14.22
C GLY A 283 9.62 16.64 15.20
N ASP A 284 9.07 17.77 14.74
CA ASP A 284 8.76 18.94 15.57
C ASP A 284 7.52 18.72 16.44
N GLU A 285 7.15 19.69 17.27
CA GLU A 285 6.04 19.54 18.21
C GLU A 285 4.69 19.25 17.52
N ARG A 286 4.46 19.79 16.32
CA ARG A 286 3.26 19.48 15.51
C ARG A 286 3.24 18.01 15.11
N MET A 287 4.38 17.47 14.70
CA MET A 287 4.49 16.06 14.34
C MET A 287 4.32 15.17 15.57
N ARG A 288 4.94 15.53 16.71
CA ARG A 288 4.75 14.84 17.99
C ARG A 288 3.30 14.84 18.40
N TYR A 289 2.62 15.98 18.30
CA TYR A 289 1.18 16.07 18.55
C TYR A 289 0.39 15.08 17.68
N ALA A 290 0.66 15.03 16.37
CA ALA A 290 0.01 14.08 15.46
C ALA A 290 0.23 12.62 15.89
N GLY A 291 1.45 12.26 16.30
CA GLY A 291 1.78 10.92 16.79
C GLY A 291 1.06 10.55 18.07
N TRP A 292 1.05 11.44 19.05
CA TRP A 292 0.37 11.21 20.33
C TRP A 292 -1.15 11.25 20.20
N SER A 293 -1.71 12.13 19.37
CA SER A 293 -3.16 12.17 19.11
C SER A 293 -3.67 10.88 18.46
N PHE A 294 -2.83 10.19 17.67
CA PHE A 294 -3.14 8.86 17.17
C PHE A 294 -3.09 7.79 18.27
N LEU A 295 -2.05 7.80 19.13
CA LEU A 295 -1.78 6.70 20.05
C LEU A 295 -2.64 6.76 21.32
N VAL A 296 -2.87 7.95 21.91
CA VAL A 296 -3.56 8.11 23.19
C VAL A 296 -4.95 7.47 23.23
N PRO A 297 -5.86 7.72 22.26
CA PRO A 297 -7.18 7.07 22.29
C PRO A 297 -7.13 5.55 22.24
N ARG A 298 -6.10 4.99 21.60
CA ARG A 298 -5.89 3.54 21.47
C ARG A 298 -5.36 2.93 22.78
N LEU A 299 -4.45 3.62 23.45
CA LEU A 299 -3.96 3.23 24.77
C LEU A 299 -5.09 3.21 25.78
N VAL A 300 -5.87 4.29 25.85
CA VAL A 300 -7.00 4.37 26.79
C VAL A 300 -8.04 3.28 26.49
N ALA A 301 -8.37 3.05 25.22
CA ALA A 301 -9.34 2.02 24.82
C ALA A 301 -8.86 0.58 25.10
N ALA A 302 -7.55 0.34 25.23
CA ALA A 302 -6.98 -0.96 25.56
C ALA A 302 -7.05 -1.30 27.04
N LEU A 303 -7.36 -0.32 27.89
CA LEU A 303 -7.44 -0.48 29.34
C LEU A 303 -8.86 -0.88 29.80
N PRO A 304 -9.00 -1.53 30.98
CA PRO A 304 -10.29 -1.80 31.59
C PRO A 304 -11.15 -0.52 31.73
N ALA A 305 -12.46 -0.68 31.57
CA ALA A 305 -13.40 0.45 31.49
C ALA A 305 -13.39 1.35 32.76
N ASP A 306 -13.10 0.79 33.91
CA ASP A 306 -12.99 1.49 35.20
C ASP A 306 -11.78 2.43 35.28
N ARG A 307 -10.73 2.18 34.52
CA ARG A 307 -9.51 3.01 34.45
C ARG A 307 -9.56 4.15 33.46
N GLN A 308 -10.41 4.05 32.44
CA GLN A 308 -10.48 5.01 31.34
C GLN A 308 -10.90 6.43 31.76
N PRO A 309 -11.90 6.64 32.65
CA PRO A 309 -12.36 8.00 33.01
C PRO A 309 -11.27 8.88 33.59
N ALA A 310 -10.40 8.34 34.46
CA ALA A 310 -9.31 9.10 35.07
C ALA A 310 -8.27 9.57 34.03
N LEU A 311 -7.99 8.73 33.01
CA LEU A 311 -7.08 9.07 31.93
C LEU A 311 -7.69 10.14 30.99
N TRP A 312 -8.97 10.00 30.64
CA TRP A 312 -9.65 11.01 29.84
C TRP A 312 -9.75 12.36 30.56
N ALA A 313 -9.91 12.37 31.89
CA ALA A 313 -9.91 13.60 32.69
C ALA A 313 -8.55 14.31 32.71
N ALA A 314 -7.45 13.60 32.45
CA ALA A 314 -6.10 14.16 32.36
C ALA A 314 -5.76 14.76 30.98
N VAL A 315 -6.59 14.49 29.94
CA VAL A 315 -6.41 15.07 28.61
C VAL A 315 -6.86 16.52 28.61
N GLY A 316 -6.03 17.42 28.08
CA GLY A 316 -6.33 18.85 27.98
C GLY A 316 -7.56 19.16 27.12
N SER A 317 -8.15 20.32 27.32
CA SER A 317 -9.37 20.76 26.60
C SER A 317 -9.16 20.87 25.08
N GLY A 318 -7.97 21.33 24.63
CA GLY A 318 -7.62 21.43 23.23
C GLY A 318 -7.59 20.07 22.52
N PRO A 319 -6.78 19.10 22.97
CA PRO A 319 -6.81 17.74 22.43
C PRO A 319 -8.19 17.07 22.49
N LEU A 320 -8.99 17.32 23.54
CA LEU A 320 -10.36 16.81 23.62
C LEU A 320 -11.26 17.40 22.52
N ALA A 321 -11.10 18.69 22.20
CA ALA A 321 -11.81 19.34 21.09
C ALA A 321 -11.38 18.72 19.73
N ASP A 322 -10.10 18.45 19.54
CA ASP A 322 -9.59 17.79 18.34
C ASP A 322 -10.13 16.35 18.20
N PHE A 323 -10.19 15.58 19.29
CA PHE A 323 -10.84 14.26 19.27
C PHE A 323 -12.34 14.36 18.97
N ALA A 324 -13.02 15.42 19.41
CA ALA A 324 -14.41 15.68 19.03
C ALA A 324 -14.53 16.01 17.54
N ALA A 325 -13.59 16.79 16.97
CA ALA A 325 -13.53 17.09 15.54
C ALA A 325 -13.30 15.83 14.68
N ILE A 326 -12.40 14.93 15.11
CA ILE A 326 -12.21 13.62 14.44
C ILE A 326 -13.53 12.83 14.48
N ARG A 327 -14.20 12.73 15.62
CA ARG A 327 -15.49 12.02 15.73
C ARG A 327 -16.55 12.65 14.82
N ALA A 328 -16.63 13.98 14.78
CA ALA A 328 -17.55 14.71 13.90
C ALA A 328 -17.24 14.48 12.42
N ARG A 329 -15.95 14.37 12.03
CA ARG A 329 -15.54 13.99 10.68
C ARG A 329 -16.00 12.57 10.35
N LEU A 330 -15.74 11.61 11.24
CA LEU A 330 -16.08 10.19 11.03
C LEU A 330 -17.58 9.92 11.10
N SER A 331 -18.38 10.75 11.79
CA SER A 331 -19.85 10.61 11.80
C SER A 331 -20.51 10.93 10.45
N ARG A 332 -19.79 11.63 9.55
CA ARG A 332 -20.25 11.90 8.18
C ARG A 332 -20.09 10.72 7.23
N THR A 333 -19.50 9.60 7.68
CA THR A 333 -19.39 8.38 6.88
C THR A 333 -20.75 7.72 6.70
N ILE A 334 -20.92 7.01 5.58
CA ILE A 334 -22.14 6.24 5.32
C ILE A 334 -21.94 4.82 5.87
N PRO A 335 -22.73 4.36 6.86
CA PRO A 335 -22.49 3.09 7.56
C PRO A 335 -22.34 1.89 6.63
N VAL A 336 -23.21 1.76 5.61
CA VAL A 336 -23.15 0.64 4.63
C VAL A 336 -21.86 0.69 3.81
N VAL A 337 -21.46 1.88 3.35
CA VAL A 337 -20.22 2.06 2.56
C VAL A 337 -19.01 1.73 3.43
N ARG A 338 -18.97 2.27 4.65
CA ARG A 338 -17.90 2.02 5.62
C ARG A 338 -17.77 0.53 5.97
N GLN A 339 -18.89 -0.14 6.23
CA GLN A 339 -18.89 -1.57 6.54
C GLN A 339 -18.42 -2.40 5.34
N SER A 340 -18.84 -2.05 4.13
CA SER A 340 -18.42 -2.73 2.90
C SER A 340 -16.91 -2.52 2.66
N ALA A 341 -16.40 -1.30 2.81
CA ALA A 341 -14.99 -1.01 2.70
C ALA A 341 -14.15 -1.80 3.73
N ARG A 342 -14.61 -1.87 4.99
CA ARG A 342 -13.96 -2.67 6.04
C ARG A 342 -13.94 -4.16 5.71
N ARG A 343 -15.03 -4.72 5.18
CA ARG A 343 -15.08 -6.14 4.76
C ARG A 343 -14.11 -6.41 3.61
N VAL A 344 -14.07 -5.54 2.62
CA VAL A 344 -13.14 -5.67 1.48
C VAL A 344 -11.71 -5.61 1.98
N ASN A 345 -11.37 -4.66 2.87
CA ASN A 345 -10.04 -4.55 3.44
C ASN A 345 -9.68 -5.78 4.30
N ASP A 346 -10.59 -6.27 5.14
CA ASP A 346 -10.35 -7.49 5.94
C ASP A 346 -10.09 -8.70 5.04
N GLN A 347 -10.87 -8.89 3.97
CA GLN A 347 -10.66 -9.96 2.99
C GLN A 347 -9.33 -9.80 2.25
N TYR A 348 -8.97 -8.57 1.87
CA TYR A 348 -7.70 -8.27 1.24
C TYR A 348 -6.50 -8.61 2.14
N LEU A 349 -6.54 -8.21 3.40
CA LEU A 349 -5.49 -8.52 4.39
C LEU A 349 -5.37 -10.03 4.60
N ARG A 350 -6.50 -10.74 4.78
CA ARG A 350 -6.51 -12.21 4.93
C ARG A 350 -5.99 -12.93 3.68
N ALA A 351 -6.37 -12.48 2.49
CA ALA A 351 -5.86 -13.02 1.23
C ALA A 351 -4.33 -12.83 1.10
N ASN A 352 -3.79 -11.78 1.70
CA ASN A 352 -2.35 -11.52 1.80
C ASN A 352 -1.69 -12.13 3.05
N ARG A 353 -2.37 -13.10 3.71
CA ARG A 353 -1.87 -13.90 4.84
C ARG A 353 -1.72 -13.13 6.17
N VAL A 354 -2.40 -12.01 6.32
CA VAL A 354 -2.57 -11.32 7.61
C VAL A 354 -3.72 -12.00 8.34
N ALA A 355 -3.43 -12.97 9.21
CA ALA A 355 -4.44 -13.80 9.87
C ALA A 355 -5.40 -12.97 10.75
N SER A 356 -4.88 -11.94 11.44
CA SER A 356 -5.65 -10.99 12.26
C SER A 356 -6.55 -10.06 11.42
N GLY A 357 -6.33 -9.96 10.10
CA GLY A 357 -7.10 -9.07 9.23
C GLY A 357 -7.07 -7.64 9.75
N ILE A 358 -8.25 -7.00 9.82
CA ILE A 358 -8.37 -5.60 10.28
C ILE A 358 -8.01 -5.42 11.77
N ALA A 359 -7.96 -6.48 12.59
CA ALA A 359 -7.54 -6.39 13.99
C ALA A 359 -6.04 -6.06 14.13
N SER A 360 -5.22 -6.26 13.08
CA SER A 360 -3.80 -5.90 13.05
C SER A 360 -3.52 -4.41 13.29
N TYR A 361 -4.50 -3.54 13.07
CA TYR A 361 -4.37 -2.11 13.38
C TYR A 361 -4.08 -1.81 14.86
N GLY A 362 -4.46 -2.72 15.78
CA GLY A 362 -4.18 -2.61 17.21
C GLY A 362 -2.78 -3.08 17.63
N GLU A 363 -2.04 -3.73 16.75
CA GLU A 363 -0.71 -4.31 17.08
C GLU A 363 0.37 -3.25 17.35
N VAL A 364 0.12 -1.98 17.02
CA VAL A 364 1.02 -0.86 17.34
C VAL A 364 1.34 -0.77 18.83
N LEU A 365 0.36 -1.05 19.71
CA LEU A 365 0.56 -0.99 21.15
C LEU A 365 1.55 -2.07 21.63
N GLN A 366 1.50 -3.24 21.03
CA GLN A 366 2.43 -4.32 21.32
C GLN A 366 3.87 -3.91 21.00
N LEU A 367 4.10 -3.26 19.85
CA LEU A 367 5.44 -2.79 19.48
C LEU A 367 5.89 -1.61 20.35
N ALA A 368 5.00 -0.67 20.67
CA ALA A 368 5.32 0.49 21.52
C ALA A 368 5.71 0.10 22.94
N VAL A 369 5.05 -0.91 23.53
CA VAL A 369 5.30 -1.38 24.89
C VAL A 369 6.28 -2.55 24.93
N GLY A 370 6.21 -3.45 23.95
CA GLY A 370 6.95 -4.73 23.98
C GLY A 370 8.37 -4.65 23.45
N THR A 371 8.80 -3.54 22.77
CA THR A 371 10.17 -3.39 22.22
C THR A 371 10.97 -2.37 23.00
N ASP A 372 12.31 -2.55 23.06
CA ASP A 372 13.19 -1.56 23.67
C ASP A 372 13.16 -0.24 22.91
N LEU A 373 13.10 -0.30 21.58
CA LEU A 373 12.97 0.89 20.75
C LEU A 373 11.70 1.68 21.07
N GLY A 374 10.55 1.00 21.17
CA GLY A 374 9.29 1.65 21.57
C GLY A 374 9.36 2.25 22.94
N ARG A 375 9.86 1.49 23.93
CA ARG A 375 10.03 1.94 25.32
C ARG A 375 10.96 3.14 25.46
N ALA A 376 12.07 3.18 24.73
CA ALA A 376 13.00 4.30 24.74
C ALA A 376 12.35 5.64 24.34
N GLN A 377 11.31 5.61 23.51
CA GLN A 377 10.61 6.83 23.05
C GLN A 377 9.78 7.51 24.17
N TRP A 378 9.37 6.77 25.19
CA TRP A 378 8.49 7.31 26.23
C TRP A 378 9.09 7.23 27.64
N LEU A 379 10.05 6.35 27.90
CA LEU A 379 10.73 6.26 29.20
C LEU A 379 11.71 7.40 29.46
N VAL A 380 12.35 7.95 28.41
CA VAL A 380 13.32 9.05 28.52
C VAL A 380 12.67 10.34 29.04
N GLY A 381 11.38 10.54 28.82
CA GLY A 381 10.63 11.69 29.36
C GLY A 381 10.26 11.60 30.83
N SER A 382 10.30 10.42 31.45
CA SER A 382 9.93 10.20 32.85
C SER A 382 11.08 10.28 33.86
N ALA A 383 12.32 10.42 33.39
CA ALA A 383 13.53 10.47 34.24
C ALA A 383 13.97 11.89 34.60
N GLY A 384 13.16 12.92 34.28
CA GLY A 384 13.49 14.34 34.45
C GLY A 384 12.49 15.12 35.34
N GLU A 385 11.70 14.42 36.21
CA GLU A 385 10.89 15.06 37.27
C GLU A 385 11.35 14.59 38.64
#